data_0344768811d893a46866a8bc3d477963
#
_entry.id   0344768811d893a46866a8bc3d477963
#
_cell.length_a   1.000
_cell.length_b   1.000
_cell.length_c   1.000
_cell.angle_alpha   90.00
_cell.angle_beta   90.00
_cell.angle_gamma   90.00
#
_symmetry.space_group_name_H-M   'P 1'
#
loop_
_entity.id
_entity.type
_entity.pdbx_description
1 polymer ?
#
loop_
_entity_poly.entity_id
_entity_poly.type
_entity_poly.pdbx_seq_one_letter_code
_entity_poly.pdbx_strand_id
1 'polypeptide(L)'
;EEYLYIIFATFFKHFAWLETIFDKKRVVRLLSDFILFTREDDELKKIILRPHQMKAVNKLVDRAADSSKQRALVWHTQGSGKTYSMITAAELMMKNPTFSNPTVIMLVDRNELETQLFSNLQSVGIENFELADSKKELRDLLSGDRRGIIISTIHKFDGIRENINTRTNIFVLVDEAHRTTGGK
;
A
#
# COMPACT_ATOMS: atom_id res chain seq x y z
N GLU A 1 -29.65 -27.84 29.69
CA GLU A 1 -30.08 -27.32 28.38
C GLU A 1 -29.29 -26.06 27.99
N GLU A 2 -29.04 -25.11 28.89
CA GLU A 2 -28.29 -23.88 28.62
C GLU A 2 -26.84 -24.14 28.15
N TYR A 3 -26.15 -25.10 28.73
CA TYR A 3 -24.77 -25.45 28.34
C TYR A 3 -24.68 -26.05 26.92
N LEU A 4 -25.69 -26.79 26.52
CA LEU A 4 -25.75 -27.38 25.17
C LEU A 4 -25.92 -26.27 24.12
N TYR A 5 -26.71 -25.25 24.41
CA TYR A 5 -26.93 -24.10 23.52
C TYR A 5 -25.65 -23.27 23.35
N ILE A 6 -24.89 -23.03 24.41
CA ILE A 6 -23.61 -22.31 24.36
C ILE A 6 -22.57 -23.09 23.54
N ILE A 7 -22.48 -24.41 23.71
CA ILE A 7 -21.57 -25.26 22.92
C ILE A 7 -21.94 -25.23 21.45
N PHE A 8 -23.22 -25.37 21.12
CA PHE A 8 -23.70 -25.29 19.73
C PHE A 8 -23.45 -23.89 19.12
N ALA A 9 -23.76 -22.82 19.81
CA ALA A 9 -23.53 -21.48 19.33
C ALA A 9 -22.05 -21.16 19.10
N THR A 10 -21.18 -21.68 19.97
CA THR A 10 -19.72 -21.57 19.83
C THR A 10 -19.22 -22.41 18.65
N PHE A 11 -19.74 -23.62 18.49
CA PHE A 11 -19.39 -24.50 17.37
C PHE A 11 -19.81 -23.92 16.03
N PHE A 12 -21.03 -23.38 15.90
CA PHE A 12 -21.50 -22.72 14.70
C PHE A 12 -20.68 -21.46 14.36
N LYS A 13 -20.28 -20.67 15.34
CA LYS A 13 -19.37 -19.53 15.13
C LYS A 13 -18.03 -19.98 14.58
N HIS A 14 -17.48 -21.07 15.10
CA HIS A 14 -16.21 -21.63 14.60
C HIS A 14 -16.35 -22.22 13.20
N PHE A 15 -17.47 -22.85 12.90
CA PHE A 15 -17.74 -23.41 11.56
C PHE A 15 -17.90 -22.30 10.50
N ALA A 16 -18.67 -21.27 10.81
CA ALA A 16 -18.81 -20.09 9.93
C ALA A 16 -17.47 -19.36 9.74
N TRP A 17 -16.60 -19.37 10.76
CA TRP A 17 -15.26 -18.81 10.64
C TRP A 17 -14.36 -19.65 9.73
N LEU A 18 -14.43 -21.00 9.83
CA LEU A 18 -13.74 -21.93 8.94
C LEU A 18 -14.21 -21.76 7.48
N GLU A 19 -15.51 -21.73 7.22
CA GLU A 19 -16.05 -21.48 5.87
C GLU A 19 -15.57 -20.13 5.32
N THR A 20 -15.51 -19.12 6.19
CA THR A 20 -15.02 -17.79 5.81
C THR A 20 -13.53 -17.79 5.45
N ILE A 21 -12.71 -18.54 6.18
CA ILE A 21 -11.26 -18.66 5.91
C ILE A 21 -10.99 -19.49 4.67
N PHE A 22 -11.71 -20.61 4.51
CA PHE A 22 -11.53 -21.53 3.39
C PHE A 22 -12.39 -21.21 2.17
N ASP A 23 -13.04 -20.04 2.15
CA ASP A 23 -13.66 -19.55 0.92
C ASP A 23 -12.62 -19.49 -0.20
N LYS A 24 -12.88 -20.19 -1.28
CA LYS A 24 -11.94 -20.38 -2.40
C LYS A 24 -11.41 -19.04 -2.94
N LYS A 25 -12.27 -18.04 -3.07
CA LYS A 25 -11.87 -16.72 -3.59
C LYS A 25 -10.96 -16.00 -2.62
N ARG A 26 -11.22 -16.11 -1.32
CA ARG A 26 -10.39 -15.50 -0.27
C ARG A 26 -9.03 -16.17 -0.18
N VAL A 27 -8.98 -17.50 -0.23
CA VAL A 27 -7.71 -18.26 -0.21
C VAL A 27 -6.87 -17.90 -1.43
N VAL A 28 -7.44 -17.92 -2.63
CA VAL A 28 -6.71 -17.53 -3.85
C VAL A 28 -6.20 -16.11 -3.73
N ARG A 29 -7.04 -15.18 -3.27
CA ARG A 29 -6.64 -13.78 -3.09
C ARG A 29 -5.58 -13.59 -1.99
N LEU A 30 -5.63 -14.37 -0.91
CA LEU A 30 -4.58 -14.37 0.10
C LEU A 30 -3.25 -14.78 -0.51
N LEU A 31 -3.23 -15.83 -1.31
CA LEU A 31 -2.02 -16.37 -1.92
C LEU A 31 -1.47 -15.44 -3.01
N SER A 32 -2.34 -14.80 -3.81
CA SER A 32 -1.92 -13.94 -4.93
C SER A 32 -1.53 -12.52 -4.49
N ASP A 33 -2.24 -11.96 -3.49
CA ASP A 33 -2.18 -10.52 -3.24
C ASP A 33 -1.53 -10.16 -1.89
N PHE A 34 -1.52 -11.08 -0.92
CA PHE A 34 -1.16 -10.76 0.48
C PHE A 34 -0.01 -11.58 1.04
N ILE A 35 0.66 -12.36 0.21
CA ILE A 35 1.91 -13.02 0.52
C ILE A 35 3.02 -12.37 -0.30
N LEU A 36 3.99 -11.81 0.39
CA LEU A 36 5.19 -11.24 -0.21
C LEU A 36 6.38 -12.13 0.10
N PHE A 37 7.30 -12.22 -0.84
CA PHE A 37 8.59 -12.87 -0.62
C PHE A 37 9.66 -11.80 -0.67
N THR A 38 10.46 -11.71 0.40
CA THR A 38 11.58 -10.79 0.49
C THR A 38 12.88 -11.56 0.48
N ARG A 39 13.92 -10.99 -0.09
CA ARG A 39 15.28 -11.55 -0.03
C ARG A 39 16.13 -10.65 0.85
N GLU A 40 16.61 -11.19 1.96
CA GLU A 40 17.54 -10.53 2.89
C GLU A 40 18.70 -11.50 3.14
N ASP A 41 19.94 -11.04 2.97
CA ASP A 41 21.17 -11.83 3.19
C ASP A 41 21.15 -13.19 2.46
N ASP A 42 20.69 -13.19 1.20
CA ASP A 42 20.47 -14.38 0.37
C ASP A 42 19.43 -15.39 0.89
N GLU A 43 18.75 -15.09 1.98
CA GLU A 43 17.63 -15.88 2.48
C GLU A 43 16.28 -15.37 1.95
N LEU A 44 15.47 -16.31 1.49
CA LEU A 44 14.09 -16.02 1.08
C LEU A 44 13.16 -16.05 2.30
N LYS A 45 12.63 -14.90 2.67
CA LYS A 45 11.67 -14.75 3.76
C LYS A 45 10.25 -14.56 3.20
N LYS A 46 9.29 -15.23 3.81
CA LYS A 46 7.87 -15.09 3.48
C LYS A 46 7.19 -14.15 4.48
N ILE A 47 6.56 -13.11 3.96
CA ILE A 47 5.74 -12.16 4.71
C ILE A 47 4.28 -12.37 4.35
N ILE A 48 3.45 -12.60 5.34
CA ILE A 48 1.99 -12.71 5.17
C ILE A 48 1.37 -11.48 5.83
N LEU A 49 0.61 -10.70 5.07
CA LEU A 49 -0.10 -9.55 5.64
C LEU A 49 -1.12 -10.02 6.67
N ARG A 50 -1.19 -9.30 7.79
CA ARG A 50 -2.16 -9.56 8.84
C ARG A 50 -3.57 -9.14 8.41
N PRO A 51 -4.65 -9.68 8.98
CA PRO A 51 -6.02 -9.36 8.57
C PRO A 51 -6.35 -7.86 8.54
N HIS A 52 -5.84 -7.07 9.49
CA HIS A 52 -6.04 -5.63 9.52
C HIS A 52 -5.29 -4.91 8.37
N GLN A 53 -4.10 -5.39 7.98
CA GLN A 53 -3.35 -4.88 6.84
C GLN A 53 -4.08 -5.19 5.53
N MET A 54 -4.55 -6.44 5.35
CA MET A 54 -5.34 -6.83 4.17
C MET A 54 -6.59 -5.96 4.03
N LYS A 55 -7.29 -5.72 5.15
CA LYS A 55 -8.47 -4.84 5.18
C LYS A 55 -8.13 -3.41 4.79
N ALA A 56 -7.01 -2.88 5.27
CA ALA A 56 -6.54 -1.55 4.91
C ALA A 56 -6.20 -1.44 3.42
N VAL A 57 -5.43 -2.40 2.90
CA VAL A 57 -5.05 -2.47 1.47
C VAL A 57 -6.30 -2.50 0.59
N ASN A 58 -7.27 -3.39 0.87
CA ASN A 58 -8.51 -3.45 0.12
C ASN A 58 -9.24 -2.10 0.12
N LYS A 59 -9.39 -1.49 1.30
CA LYS A 59 -10.05 -0.18 1.42
C LYS A 59 -9.29 0.94 0.69
N LEU A 60 -7.97 0.89 0.62
CA LEU A 60 -7.18 1.86 -0.13
C LEU A 60 -7.43 1.72 -1.64
N VAL A 61 -7.40 0.48 -2.16
CA VAL A 61 -7.66 0.21 -3.57
C VAL A 61 -9.09 0.58 -3.94
N ASP A 62 -10.09 0.19 -3.13
CA ASP A 62 -11.50 0.55 -3.32
C ASP A 62 -11.69 2.07 -3.30
N ARG A 63 -10.98 2.77 -2.39
CA ARG A 63 -11.02 4.23 -2.30
C ARG A 63 -10.40 4.90 -3.53
N ALA A 64 -9.28 4.37 -4.03
CA ALA A 64 -8.65 4.88 -5.23
C ALA A 64 -9.54 4.73 -6.48
N ALA A 65 -10.42 3.73 -6.50
CA ALA A 65 -11.40 3.54 -7.58
C ALA A 65 -12.63 4.46 -7.47
N ASP A 66 -12.88 5.08 -6.30
CA ASP A 66 -14.01 5.98 -6.06
C ASP A 66 -13.63 7.43 -6.39
N SER A 67 -13.96 7.87 -7.60
CA SER A 67 -13.67 9.23 -8.08
C SER A 67 -14.39 10.35 -7.29
N SER A 68 -15.43 10.01 -6.52
CA SER A 68 -16.17 10.98 -5.68
C SER A 68 -15.39 11.39 -4.42
N LYS A 69 -14.33 10.65 -4.08
CA LYS A 69 -13.61 10.81 -2.82
C LYS A 69 -12.10 10.79 -3.07
N GLN A 70 -11.48 11.94 -2.96
CA GLN A 70 -10.07 12.14 -3.30
C GLN A 70 -9.07 11.78 -2.18
N ARG A 71 -9.53 11.57 -0.94
CA ARG A 71 -8.64 11.36 0.22
C ARG A 71 -9.07 10.18 1.07
N ALA A 72 -8.11 9.50 1.65
CA ALA A 72 -8.31 8.45 2.66
C ALA A 72 -7.28 8.57 3.77
N LEU A 73 -7.62 8.12 4.96
CA LEU A 73 -6.70 7.98 6.07
C LEU A 73 -6.75 6.54 6.58
N VAL A 74 -5.58 5.92 6.70
CA VAL A 74 -5.40 4.64 7.35
C VAL A 74 -4.69 4.87 8.67
N TRP A 75 -5.38 4.56 9.76
CA TRP A 75 -4.82 4.68 11.10
C TRP A 75 -4.33 3.32 11.58
N HIS A 76 -3.03 3.15 11.62
CA HIS A 76 -2.37 1.98 12.17
C HIS A 76 -1.34 2.38 13.22
N THR A 77 -1.17 1.55 14.26
CA THR A 77 -0.14 1.77 15.28
C THR A 77 1.27 1.67 14.68
N GLN A 78 2.23 2.27 15.33
CA GLN A 78 3.65 2.12 14.98
C GLN A 78 4.05 0.63 15.08
N GLY A 79 4.90 0.16 14.19
CA GLY A 79 5.32 -1.26 14.15
C GLY A 79 4.26 -2.24 13.61
N SER A 80 3.12 -1.76 13.10
CA SER A 80 2.07 -2.63 12.54
C SER A 80 2.34 -3.13 11.12
N GLY A 81 3.50 -2.78 10.53
CA GLY A 81 3.87 -3.16 9.16
C GLY A 81 3.20 -2.30 8.09
N LYS A 82 3.02 -1.00 8.34
CA LYS A 82 2.44 -0.02 7.39
C LYS A 82 3.13 -0.04 6.03
N THR A 83 4.45 -0.14 6.01
CA THR A 83 5.26 -0.14 4.79
C THR A 83 4.85 -1.26 3.84
N TYR A 84 4.71 -2.50 4.32
CA TYR A 84 4.26 -3.60 3.47
C TYR A 84 2.80 -3.44 3.02
N SER A 85 1.93 -2.86 3.84
CA SER A 85 0.57 -2.52 3.41
C SER A 85 0.57 -1.47 2.29
N MET A 86 1.44 -0.49 2.37
CA MET A 86 1.59 0.56 1.35
C MET A 86 2.17 -0.01 0.04
N ILE A 87 3.19 -0.85 0.13
CA ILE A 87 3.78 -1.56 -1.02
C ILE A 87 2.74 -2.43 -1.71
N THR A 88 2.01 -3.26 -0.94
CA THR A 88 0.96 -4.12 -1.50
C THR A 88 -0.17 -3.32 -2.14
N ALA A 89 -0.60 -2.22 -1.51
CA ALA A 89 -1.63 -1.35 -2.10
C ALA A 89 -1.17 -0.75 -3.44
N ALA A 90 0.06 -0.26 -3.52
CA ALA A 90 0.63 0.26 -4.76
C ALA A 90 0.71 -0.82 -5.85
N GLU A 91 1.20 -2.00 -5.51
CA GLU A 91 1.27 -3.13 -6.44
C GLU A 91 -0.11 -3.53 -6.98
N LEU A 92 -1.12 -3.60 -6.11
CA LEU A 92 -2.50 -3.90 -6.53
C LEU A 92 -3.09 -2.78 -7.39
N MET A 93 -2.78 -1.51 -7.12
CA MET A 93 -3.18 -0.40 -8.00
C MET A 93 -2.51 -0.52 -9.37
N MET A 94 -1.22 -0.86 -9.42
CA MET A 94 -0.49 -1.08 -10.67
C MET A 94 -1.04 -2.22 -11.50
N LYS A 95 -1.46 -3.32 -10.86
CA LYS A 95 -2.02 -4.51 -11.52
C LYS A 95 -3.48 -4.35 -11.94
N ASN A 96 -4.21 -3.39 -11.36
CA ASN A 96 -5.64 -3.23 -11.61
C ASN A 96 -5.90 -2.45 -12.91
N PRO A 97 -6.54 -3.07 -13.93
CA PRO A 97 -6.81 -2.43 -15.22
C PRO A 97 -7.66 -1.16 -15.11
N THR A 98 -8.49 -1.04 -14.08
CA THR A 98 -9.34 0.15 -13.82
C THR A 98 -8.52 1.43 -13.74
N PHE A 99 -7.28 1.36 -13.26
CA PHE A 99 -6.41 2.52 -13.11
C PHE A 99 -5.57 2.85 -14.35
N SER A 100 -5.68 2.06 -15.42
CA SER A 100 -5.05 2.33 -16.73
C SER A 100 -3.55 2.62 -16.61
N ASN A 101 -2.79 1.73 -15.98
CA ASN A 101 -1.36 1.87 -15.75
C ASN A 101 -1.01 3.18 -15.00
N PRO A 102 -1.31 3.28 -13.71
CA PRO A 102 -1.20 4.51 -12.93
C PRO A 102 0.26 4.88 -12.61
N THR A 103 0.42 6.10 -12.08
CA THR A 103 1.60 6.50 -11.31
C THR A 103 1.24 6.48 -9.82
N VAL A 104 2.01 5.78 -9.01
CA VAL A 104 1.85 5.75 -7.56
C VAL A 104 3.05 6.44 -6.92
N ILE A 105 2.82 7.55 -6.26
CA ILE A 105 3.86 8.31 -5.56
C ILE A 105 3.87 7.87 -4.10
N MET A 106 4.99 7.36 -3.62
CA MET A 106 5.19 7.01 -2.23
C MET A 106 6.01 8.10 -1.54
N LEU A 107 5.39 8.79 -0.59
CA LEU A 107 6.02 9.88 0.14
C LEU A 107 6.37 9.47 1.55
N VAL A 108 7.59 9.76 1.93
CA VAL A 108 8.13 9.58 3.29
C VAL A 108 8.67 10.90 3.84
N ASP A 109 8.82 10.98 5.16
CA ASP A 109 9.25 12.21 5.84
C ASP A 109 10.78 12.41 5.79
N ARG A 110 11.57 11.32 5.74
CA ARG A 110 13.03 11.35 5.90
C ARG A 110 13.75 10.51 4.86
N ASN A 111 14.99 10.90 4.58
CA ASN A 111 15.85 10.18 3.62
C ASN A 111 16.14 8.73 4.04
N GLU A 112 16.29 8.47 5.35
CA GLU A 112 16.51 7.10 5.84
C GLU A 112 15.31 6.20 5.52
N LEU A 113 14.09 6.72 5.64
CA LEU A 113 12.87 6.00 5.29
C LEU A 113 12.73 5.82 3.78
N GLU A 114 13.19 6.78 3.00
CA GLU A 114 13.25 6.70 1.54
C GLU A 114 14.15 5.55 1.09
N THR A 115 15.37 5.46 1.63
CA THR A 115 16.31 4.38 1.37
C THR A 115 15.75 3.02 1.81
N GLN A 116 15.11 2.97 2.99
CA GLN A 116 14.48 1.75 3.49
C GLN A 116 13.32 1.30 2.60
N LEU A 117 12.48 2.24 2.15
CA LEU A 117 11.36 1.93 1.25
C LEU A 117 11.86 1.43 -0.10
N PHE A 118 12.92 2.04 -0.65
CA PHE A 118 13.60 1.59 -1.85
C PHE A 118 14.07 0.15 -1.71
N SER A 119 14.81 -0.16 -0.65
CA SER A 119 15.30 -1.53 -0.38
C SER A 119 14.16 -2.53 -0.23
N ASN A 120 13.08 -2.14 0.45
CA ASN A 120 11.90 -3.00 0.62
C ASN A 120 11.21 -3.30 -0.72
N LEU A 121 11.03 -2.31 -1.62
CA LEU A 121 10.47 -2.53 -2.96
C LEU A 121 11.34 -3.47 -3.78
N GLN A 122 12.64 -3.27 -3.75
CA GLN A 122 13.61 -4.14 -4.44
C GLN A 122 13.57 -5.56 -3.88
N SER A 123 13.52 -5.72 -2.56
CA SER A 123 13.54 -7.03 -1.90
C SER A 123 12.30 -7.88 -2.20
N VAL A 124 11.14 -7.24 -2.44
CA VAL A 124 9.90 -7.93 -2.82
C VAL A 124 9.77 -8.15 -4.34
N GLY A 125 10.79 -7.78 -5.13
CA GLY A 125 10.83 -8.03 -6.57
C GLY A 125 9.99 -7.07 -7.41
N ILE A 126 9.64 -5.90 -6.90
CA ILE A 126 9.03 -4.85 -7.72
C ILE A 126 10.14 -4.18 -8.52
N GLU A 127 9.99 -4.12 -9.84
CA GLU A 127 11.00 -3.58 -10.75
C GLU A 127 10.65 -2.18 -11.28
N ASN A 128 9.34 -1.87 -11.40
CA ASN A 128 8.88 -0.63 -12.00
C ASN A 128 8.74 0.49 -10.96
N PHE A 129 9.86 0.90 -10.37
CA PHE A 129 9.90 2.04 -9.46
C PHE A 129 11.17 2.89 -9.67
N GLU A 130 11.09 4.15 -9.29
CA GLU A 130 12.20 5.12 -9.34
C GLU A 130 12.27 5.93 -8.06
N LEU A 131 13.48 6.19 -7.61
CA LEU A 131 13.78 7.10 -6.51
C LEU A 131 14.09 8.47 -7.10
N ALA A 132 13.35 9.49 -6.71
CA ALA A 132 13.64 10.85 -7.10
C ALA A 132 14.73 11.44 -6.18
N ASP A 133 15.99 11.44 -6.59
CA ASP A 133 17.11 11.89 -5.76
C ASP A 133 17.14 13.41 -5.55
N SER A 134 16.50 14.17 -6.43
CA SER A 134 16.47 15.63 -6.36
C SER A 134 15.10 16.23 -6.67
N LYS A 135 14.89 17.50 -6.25
CA LYS A 135 13.69 18.27 -6.63
C LYS A 135 13.54 18.40 -8.15
N LYS A 136 14.65 18.49 -8.89
CA LYS A 136 14.63 18.56 -10.35
C LYS A 136 14.14 17.27 -10.95
N GLU A 137 14.71 16.15 -10.53
CA GLU A 137 14.33 14.83 -11.01
C GLU A 137 12.87 14.50 -10.69
N LEU A 138 12.42 14.79 -9.46
CA LEU A 138 11.00 14.63 -9.11
C LEU A 138 10.11 15.45 -10.06
N ARG A 139 10.49 16.69 -10.37
CA ARG A 139 9.75 17.53 -11.30
C ARG A 139 9.72 16.92 -12.70
N ASP A 140 10.84 16.41 -13.18
CA ASP A 140 10.95 15.81 -14.51
C ASP A 140 10.09 14.53 -14.59
N LEU A 141 10.11 13.68 -13.57
CA LEU A 141 9.26 12.49 -13.46
C LEU A 141 7.76 12.84 -13.40
N LEU A 142 7.39 13.88 -12.66
CA LEU A 142 6.00 14.32 -12.53
C LEU A 142 5.48 15.03 -13.77
N SER A 143 6.31 15.79 -14.47
CA SER A 143 5.90 16.50 -15.69
C SER A 143 5.76 15.59 -16.90
N GLY A 144 6.42 14.44 -16.87
CA GLY A 144 6.36 13.43 -17.91
C GLY A 144 5.17 12.49 -17.81
N ASP A 145 5.18 11.46 -18.63
CA ASP A 145 4.22 10.34 -18.59
C ASP A 145 4.80 9.11 -17.87
N ARG A 146 5.57 9.34 -16.81
CA ARG A 146 6.14 8.26 -16.00
C ARG A 146 5.02 7.39 -15.40
N ARG A 147 5.10 6.09 -15.61
CA ARG A 147 4.20 5.07 -15.07
C ARG A 147 4.97 4.20 -14.09
N GLY A 148 4.31 3.74 -13.05
CA GLY A 148 4.96 2.95 -12.02
C GLY A 148 5.04 3.68 -10.67
N ILE A 149 5.92 3.24 -9.80
CA ILE A 149 6.08 3.81 -8.47
C ILE A 149 7.19 4.87 -8.50
N ILE A 150 6.92 6.02 -7.88
CA ILE A 150 7.92 7.07 -7.61
C ILE A 150 8.08 7.17 -6.09
N ILE A 151 9.29 7.04 -5.60
CA ILE A 151 9.63 7.25 -4.18
C ILE A 151 10.22 8.64 -4.03
N SER A 152 9.79 9.38 -3.03
CA SER A 152 10.33 10.70 -2.73
C SER A 152 10.10 11.10 -1.28
N THR A 153 10.92 12.03 -0.77
CA THR A 153 10.60 12.73 0.47
C THR A 153 9.65 13.90 0.21
N ILE A 154 8.87 14.24 1.22
CA ILE A 154 7.91 15.36 1.18
C ILE A 154 8.62 16.68 0.86
N HIS A 155 9.82 16.88 1.39
CA HIS A 155 10.62 18.11 1.18
C HIS A 155 11.02 18.36 -0.28
N LYS A 156 11.06 17.32 -1.11
CA LYS A 156 11.36 17.46 -2.55
C LYS A 156 10.20 18.06 -3.34
N PHE A 157 8.98 18.06 -2.77
CA PHE A 157 7.81 18.71 -3.37
C PHE A 157 7.81 20.24 -3.20
N ASP A 158 8.63 20.78 -2.30
CA ASP A 158 8.70 22.22 -2.08
C ASP A 158 9.16 22.96 -3.35
N GLY A 159 8.34 23.91 -3.81
CA GLY A 159 8.56 24.68 -5.05
C GLY A 159 8.16 23.98 -6.35
N ILE A 160 7.50 22.81 -6.29
CA ILE A 160 6.86 22.22 -7.45
C ILE A 160 5.60 23.02 -7.80
N ARG A 161 5.43 23.34 -9.08
CA ARG A 161 4.27 24.10 -9.57
C ARG A 161 2.98 23.30 -9.39
N GLU A 162 1.91 23.98 -9.01
CA GLU A 162 0.57 23.42 -9.06
C GLU A 162 0.24 22.96 -10.49
N ASN A 163 -0.51 21.87 -10.59
CA ASN A 163 -0.93 21.30 -11.89
C ASN A 163 0.21 20.89 -12.82
N ILE A 164 1.36 20.47 -12.27
CA ILE A 164 2.48 19.97 -13.06
C ILE A 164 2.09 18.78 -13.95
N ASN A 165 1.06 18.04 -13.54
CA ASN A 165 0.47 16.95 -14.30
C ASN A 165 -1.05 16.96 -14.15
N THR A 166 -1.76 16.80 -15.26
CA THR A 166 -3.23 16.83 -15.31
C THR A 166 -3.89 15.47 -15.39
N ARG A 167 -3.09 14.39 -15.28
CA ARG A 167 -3.62 13.03 -15.29
C ARG A 167 -4.44 12.76 -14.04
N THR A 168 -5.50 11.95 -14.22
CA THR A 168 -6.42 11.56 -13.13
C THR A 168 -6.03 10.24 -12.45
N ASN A 169 -5.03 9.52 -13.00
CA ASN A 169 -4.56 8.25 -12.49
C ASN A 169 -3.19 8.34 -11.80
N ILE A 170 -3.00 9.39 -11.03
CA ILE A 170 -1.85 9.58 -10.13
C ILE A 170 -2.35 9.43 -8.70
N PHE A 171 -1.77 8.51 -7.96
CA PHE A 171 -2.10 8.24 -6.56
C PHE A 171 -0.93 8.59 -5.67
N VAL A 172 -1.20 9.21 -4.53
CA VAL A 172 -0.17 9.59 -3.55
C VAL A 172 -0.42 8.83 -2.25
N LEU A 173 0.54 8.02 -1.86
CA LEU A 173 0.57 7.30 -0.59
C LEU A 173 1.59 7.96 0.33
N VAL A 174 1.14 8.51 1.45
CA VAL A 174 1.99 9.24 2.39
C VAL A 174 2.16 8.42 3.67
N ASP A 175 3.39 8.08 4.01
CA ASP A 175 3.71 7.51 5.32
C ASP A 175 3.88 8.64 6.35
N GLU A 176 3.50 8.36 7.61
CA GLU A 176 3.56 9.31 8.73
C GLU A 176 2.86 10.66 8.44
N ALA A 177 1.72 10.64 7.76
CA ALA A 177 0.99 11.83 7.31
C ALA A 177 0.68 12.84 8.44
N HIS A 178 0.64 12.39 9.70
CA HIS A 178 0.41 13.26 10.86
C HIS A 178 1.57 14.23 11.13
N ARG A 179 2.78 13.92 10.68
CA ARG A 179 3.96 14.80 10.86
C ARG A 179 3.98 15.96 9.87
N THR A 180 3.29 15.82 8.75
CA THR A 180 3.27 16.80 7.66
C THR A 180 2.15 17.82 7.79
N THR A 181 1.14 17.55 8.60
CA THR A 181 -0.02 18.43 8.82
C THR A 181 0.20 19.50 9.90
N GLY A 182 1.35 19.52 10.55
CA GLY A 182 1.72 20.50 11.59
C GLY A 182 2.30 21.83 11.08
N GLY A 183 2.44 22.02 9.79
CA GLY A 183 2.80 23.30 9.17
C GLY A 183 1.54 24.10 8.82
N LYS A 184 1.48 25.36 9.32
CA LYS A 184 0.41 26.34 9.09
C LYS A 184 0.04 26.50 7.62
#